data_80958550b6e50fbe304b332198e0523e
#
_entry.id   80958550b6e50fbe304b332198e0523e
#
_cell.length_a   1.000
_cell.length_b   1.000
_cell.length_c   1.000
_cell.angle_alpha   90.00
_cell.angle_beta   90.00
_cell.angle_gamma   90.00
#
_symmetry.space_group_name_H-M   'P 1'
#
loop_
_entity.id
_entity.type
_entity.pdbx_description
1 polymer ?
#
loop_
_entity_poly.entity_id
_entity_poly.type
_entity_poly.pdbx_seq_one_letter_code
_entity_poly.pdbx_strand_id
1 'polypeptide(L)'
;MKVAALWSGGKDSCLASYEALSKGFEISNLINFVYKDASGESPSKVSNFLSFVYRCVDRRSPNIVSNLLSVVYKDLSRMVPHEVAPEIIAKQAQAMEIPIVQMEVSWGTFEHQLKSTIRTLKRIGIKGVVYGIDPPHYPLDSSEKLREYRTFIAHKDWVHRVCGELGIKAIMPLWGRNPDQILADFVEKGFEAIIVVVDSNLLGEEWLGRKVDHDFVDEMRGLNREKGIDIGGSAYHTLVTDGPLFKKRLRVLQSRKMYKNGYFVLNISKVELY
;
A
#
# COMPACT_ATOMS: atom_id res chain seq x y z
N MET A 1 14.19 -18.91 1.69
CA MET A 1 13.03 -19.08 2.60
C MET A 1 11.78 -18.62 1.86
N LYS A 2 10.73 -19.49 1.82
CA LYS A 2 9.46 -19.15 1.16
C LYS A 2 8.67 -18.10 1.95
N VAL A 3 8.21 -17.07 1.26
CA VAL A 3 7.43 -15.96 1.83
C VAL A 3 6.23 -15.63 0.94
N ALA A 4 5.20 -15.05 1.53
CA ALA A 4 4.16 -14.34 0.80
C ALA A 4 4.45 -12.84 0.77
N ALA A 5 3.92 -12.10 -0.21
CA ALA A 5 4.00 -10.65 -0.23
C ALA A 5 2.61 -10.03 -0.20
N LEU A 6 2.39 -9.03 0.67
CA LEU A 6 1.21 -8.18 0.56
C LEU A 6 1.35 -7.33 -0.70
N TRP A 7 0.35 -7.42 -1.56
CA TRP A 7 0.40 -6.89 -2.91
C TRP A 7 -0.77 -5.94 -3.17
N SER A 8 -0.46 -4.67 -3.33
CA SER A 8 -1.43 -3.64 -3.72
C SER A 8 -1.42 -3.35 -5.22
N GLY A 9 -0.41 -3.84 -5.94
CA GLY A 9 -0.17 -3.51 -7.35
C GLY A 9 0.62 -2.22 -7.57
N GLY A 10 0.89 -1.45 -6.51
CA GLY A 10 1.65 -0.20 -6.56
C GLY A 10 3.15 -0.37 -6.36
N LYS A 11 3.89 0.73 -6.56
CA LYS A 11 5.36 0.79 -6.55
C LYS A 11 5.99 0.18 -5.28
N ASP A 12 5.42 0.47 -4.10
CA ASP A 12 6.04 0.09 -2.82
C ASP A 12 5.93 -1.42 -2.56
N SER A 13 4.75 -2.01 -2.81
CA SER A 13 4.58 -3.47 -2.70
C SER A 13 5.46 -4.23 -3.71
N CYS A 14 5.63 -3.64 -4.91
CA CYS A 14 6.46 -4.20 -5.97
C CYS A 14 7.95 -4.14 -5.60
N LEU A 15 8.45 -2.95 -5.23
CA LEU A 15 9.85 -2.77 -4.85
C LEU A 15 10.21 -3.57 -3.59
N ALA A 16 9.33 -3.61 -2.58
CA ALA A 16 9.53 -4.43 -1.38
C ALA A 16 9.68 -5.92 -1.73
N SER A 17 8.87 -6.40 -2.66
CA SER A 17 8.95 -7.78 -3.14
C SER A 17 10.28 -8.06 -3.86
N TYR A 18 10.71 -7.15 -4.72
CA TYR A 18 12.01 -7.25 -5.39
C TYR A 18 13.19 -7.23 -4.40
N GLU A 19 13.17 -6.31 -3.44
CA GLU A 19 14.20 -6.24 -2.39
C GLU A 19 14.25 -7.50 -1.52
N ALA A 20 13.10 -8.12 -1.27
CA ALA A 20 13.06 -9.40 -0.56
C ALA A 20 13.70 -10.51 -1.39
N LEU A 21 13.39 -10.59 -2.70
CA LEU A 21 14.02 -11.54 -3.62
C LEU A 21 15.54 -11.35 -3.67
N SER A 22 16.02 -10.10 -3.78
CA SER A 22 17.43 -9.75 -3.82
C SER A 22 18.17 -10.19 -2.53
N LYS A 23 17.45 -10.31 -1.41
CA LYS A 23 17.95 -10.82 -0.12
C LYS A 23 17.82 -12.35 0.03
N GLY A 24 17.48 -13.07 -1.05
CA GLY A 24 17.41 -14.53 -1.07
C GLY A 24 16.10 -15.12 -0.51
N PHE A 25 15.03 -14.30 -0.37
CA PHE A 25 13.70 -14.84 -0.11
C PHE A 25 13.06 -15.31 -1.42
N GLU A 26 12.20 -16.33 -1.33
CA GLU A 26 11.40 -16.85 -2.44
C GLU A 26 9.95 -16.38 -2.26
N ILE A 27 9.49 -15.46 -3.09
CA ILE A 27 8.08 -15.03 -3.08
C ILE A 27 7.25 -16.07 -3.85
N SER A 28 6.49 -16.86 -3.13
CA SER A 28 5.71 -17.93 -3.72
C SER A 28 4.20 -17.62 -3.81
N ASN A 29 3.74 -16.59 -3.12
CA ASN A 29 2.35 -16.16 -3.15
C ASN A 29 2.24 -14.65 -2.94
N LEU A 30 1.25 -14.04 -3.61
CA LEU A 30 0.80 -12.70 -3.35
C LEU A 30 -0.49 -12.74 -2.51
N ILE A 31 -0.67 -11.73 -1.65
CA ILE A 31 -1.88 -11.53 -0.85
C ILE A 31 -2.42 -10.14 -1.17
N ASN A 32 -3.62 -10.05 -1.71
CA ASN A 32 -4.27 -8.78 -2.04
C ASN A 32 -5.58 -8.62 -1.26
N PHE A 33 -5.81 -7.44 -0.72
CA PHE A 33 -7.04 -7.07 -0.06
C PHE A 33 -8.01 -6.41 -1.03
N VAL A 34 -9.21 -6.94 -1.10
CA VAL A 34 -10.33 -6.38 -1.86
C VAL A 34 -11.33 -5.82 -0.86
N TYR A 35 -11.39 -4.51 -0.75
CA TYR A 35 -12.32 -3.86 0.15
C TYR A 35 -13.73 -3.86 -0.45
N LYS A 36 -14.72 -4.34 0.30
CA LYS A 36 -16.13 -4.15 -0.07
C LYS A 36 -16.54 -2.73 0.24
N ASP A 37 -17.21 -2.09 -0.72
CA ASP A 37 -17.75 -0.73 -0.53
C ASP A 37 -18.53 -0.63 0.78
N ALA A 38 -18.14 0.32 1.61
CA ALA A 38 -18.78 0.63 2.88
C ALA A 38 -20.13 1.35 2.71
N SER A 39 -20.78 1.25 1.55
CA SER A 39 -22.09 1.87 1.25
C SER A 39 -23.24 1.34 2.10
N GLY A 40 -22.98 0.76 3.25
CA GLY A 40 -23.97 0.25 4.21
C GLY A 40 -23.43 0.01 5.62
N GLU A 41 -22.18 0.30 5.92
CA GLU A 41 -21.65 0.09 7.27
C GLU A 41 -21.86 1.30 8.16
N SER A 42 -22.61 1.11 9.26
CA SER A 42 -22.85 2.16 10.25
C SER A 42 -21.55 2.56 10.97
N PRO A 43 -21.45 3.80 11.49
CA PRO A 43 -20.29 4.27 12.28
C PRO A 43 -19.90 3.35 13.45
N SER A 44 -20.81 2.51 13.94
CA SER A 44 -20.56 1.52 15.00
C SER A 44 -19.60 0.41 14.59
N LYS A 45 -19.46 0.07 13.30
CA LYS A 45 -18.51 -0.96 12.84
C LYS A 45 -17.10 -0.42 12.66
N VAL A 46 -16.97 0.86 12.36
CA VAL A 46 -15.70 1.60 12.41
C VAL A 46 -15.19 1.65 13.86
N SER A 47 -16.09 1.74 14.85
CA SER A 47 -15.78 1.63 16.29
C SER A 47 -15.04 0.33 16.64
N ASN A 48 -15.30 -0.79 15.97
CA ASN A 48 -14.61 -2.07 16.23
C ASN A 48 -13.16 -2.09 15.74
N PHE A 49 -12.88 -1.45 14.59
CA PHE A 49 -11.49 -1.25 14.13
C PHE A 49 -10.77 -0.25 15.03
N LEU A 50 -11.45 0.82 15.44
CA LEU A 50 -10.94 1.79 16.38
C LEU A 50 -10.68 1.15 17.75
N SER A 51 -11.53 0.25 18.21
CA SER A 51 -11.31 -0.57 19.42
C SER A 51 -10.13 -1.52 19.26
N PHE A 52 -9.80 -1.88 18.02
CA PHE A 52 -8.63 -2.68 17.68
C PHE A 52 -7.34 -1.84 17.74
N VAL A 53 -7.31 -0.68 17.10
CA VAL A 53 -6.20 0.29 17.22
C VAL A 53 -6.04 0.70 18.69
N TYR A 54 -7.14 0.85 19.43
CA TYR A 54 -7.16 1.13 20.85
C TYR A 54 -6.46 0.05 21.70
N ARG A 55 -6.60 -1.22 21.34
CA ARG A 55 -5.92 -2.32 22.04
C ARG A 55 -4.43 -2.43 21.70
N CYS A 56 -4.00 -1.84 20.58
CA CYS A 56 -2.61 -1.82 20.16
C CYS A 56 -1.83 -0.64 20.75
N VAL A 57 -2.52 0.43 21.17
CA VAL A 57 -1.91 1.59 21.83
C VAL A 57 -2.09 1.44 23.36
N ASP A 58 -0.98 1.49 24.08
CA ASP A 58 -0.90 1.29 25.54
C ASP A 58 -2.01 2.03 26.31
N ARG A 59 -2.61 1.35 27.29
CA ARG A 59 -3.76 1.76 28.12
C ARG A 59 -3.56 3.05 28.95
N ARG A 60 -2.47 3.79 28.79
CA ARG A 60 -2.05 4.86 29.72
C ARG A 60 -2.54 6.27 29.39
N SER A 61 -3.22 6.53 28.27
CA SER A 61 -3.70 7.89 27.98
C SER A 61 -4.96 7.95 27.09
N PRO A 62 -6.16 8.12 27.70
CA PRO A 62 -7.43 8.21 26.94
C PRO A 62 -7.51 9.37 25.94
N ASN A 63 -6.82 10.50 26.22
CA ASN A 63 -6.82 11.68 25.36
C ASN A 63 -5.99 11.53 24.07
N ILE A 64 -4.96 10.69 24.10
CA ILE A 64 -4.17 10.35 22.92
C ILE A 64 -5.03 9.51 21.96
N VAL A 65 -5.89 8.69 22.50
CA VAL A 65 -6.71 7.74 21.76
C VAL A 65 -7.84 8.43 21.00
N SER A 66 -8.55 9.39 21.59
CA SER A 66 -9.62 10.12 20.88
C SER A 66 -9.06 10.99 19.75
N ASN A 67 -7.85 11.52 19.92
CA ASN A 67 -7.14 12.27 18.87
C ASN A 67 -6.53 11.37 17.79
N LEU A 68 -6.01 10.19 18.14
CA LEU A 68 -5.61 9.15 17.17
C LEU A 68 -6.83 8.67 16.37
N LEU A 69 -7.97 8.51 17.02
CA LEU A 69 -9.22 8.09 16.40
C LEU A 69 -9.66 9.05 15.29
N SER A 70 -9.58 10.36 15.51
CA SER A 70 -9.99 11.36 14.51
C SER A 70 -9.07 11.40 13.30
N VAL A 71 -7.76 11.05 13.48
CA VAL A 71 -6.79 11.00 12.39
C VAL A 71 -6.85 9.68 11.64
N VAL A 72 -6.89 8.57 12.37
CA VAL A 72 -7.15 7.27 11.76
C VAL A 72 -8.47 7.30 10.98
N TYR A 73 -9.50 8.02 11.45
CA TYR A 73 -10.74 8.22 10.72
C TYR A 73 -10.54 9.09 9.47
N LYS A 74 -9.73 10.14 9.55
CA LYS A 74 -9.42 11.03 8.42
C LYS A 74 -8.47 10.34 7.43
N ASP A 75 -7.52 9.54 7.92
CA ASP A 75 -6.60 8.76 7.09
C ASP A 75 -7.27 7.49 6.54
N LEU A 76 -8.20 6.87 7.29
CA LEU A 76 -9.00 5.75 6.79
C LEU A 76 -10.03 6.20 5.74
N SER A 77 -10.57 7.42 5.85
CA SER A 77 -11.35 8.01 4.77
C SER A 77 -10.47 8.48 3.60
N ARG A 78 -9.16 8.67 3.84
CA ARG A 78 -8.10 8.94 2.85
C ARG A 78 -7.38 7.68 2.37
N MET A 79 -7.47 6.56 3.08
CA MET A 79 -7.15 5.26 2.49
C MET A 79 -8.21 4.97 1.44
N VAL A 80 -8.10 5.71 0.34
CA VAL A 80 -8.79 5.34 -0.90
C VAL A 80 -8.41 3.88 -1.09
N PRO A 81 -9.38 2.95 -1.11
CA PRO A 81 -9.10 1.60 -1.55
C PRO A 81 -8.33 1.77 -2.83
N HIS A 82 -7.20 1.09 -2.98
CA HIS A 82 -6.51 1.08 -4.26
C HIS A 82 -7.57 0.74 -5.30
N GLU A 83 -8.07 1.76 -6.01
CA GLU A 83 -9.26 1.61 -6.88
C GLU A 83 -8.90 0.88 -8.18
N VAL A 84 -7.79 0.16 -8.16
CA VAL A 84 -7.46 -0.76 -9.23
C VAL A 84 -8.29 -2.03 -9.03
N ALA A 85 -9.11 -2.34 -10.03
CA ALA A 85 -10.00 -3.48 -9.99
C ALA A 85 -9.24 -4.78 -9.67
N PRO A 86 -9.78 -5.68 -8.83
CA PRO A 86 -9.13 -6.93 -8.43
C PRO A 86 -8.66 -7.77 -9.62
N GLU A 87 -9.39 -7.74 -10.74
CA GLU A 87 -9.06 -8.45 -11.97
C GLU A 87 -7.75 -7.94 -12.59
N ILE A 88 -7.44 -6.64 -12.46
CA ILE A 88 -6.19 -6.05 -12.96
C ILE A 88 -5.03 -6.47 -12.07
N ILE A 89 -5.23 -6.49 -10.76
CA ILE A 89 -4.24 -7.01 -9.80
C ILE A 89 -3.97 -8.50 -10.04
N ALA A 90 -5.01 -9.29 -10.36
CA ALA A 90 -4.83 -10.68 -10.76
C ALA A 90 -4.04 -10.82 -12.08
N LYS A 91 -4.20 -9.88 -13.02
CA LYS A 91 -3.40 -9.82 -14.26
C LYS A 91 -1.92 -9.50 -13.97
N GLN A 92 -1.60 -8.64 -13.01
CA GLN A 92 -0.22 -8.44 -12.55
C GLN A 92 0.39 -9.74 -12.02
N ALA A 93 -0.34 -10.45 -11.15
CA ALA A 93 0.09 -11.74 -10.60
C ALA A 93 0.34 -12.77 -11.72
N GLN A 94 -0.56 -12.82 -12.72
CA GLN A 94 -0.39 -13.62 -13.91
C GLN A 94 0.85 -13.22 -14.72
N ALA A 95 1.11 -11.92 -14.86
CA ALA A 95 2.28 -11.39 -15.57
C ALA A 95 3.61 -11.78 -14.90
N MET A 96 3.60 -11.92 -13.58
CA MET A 96 4.76 -12.36 -12.78
C MET A 96 4.83 -13.87 -12.60
N GLU A 97 3.81 -14.62 -13.01
CA GLU A 97 3.68 -16.06 -12.77
C GLU A 97 3.70 -16.44 -11.27
N ILE A 98 3.21 -15.53 -10.42
CA ILE A 98 3.12 -15.76 -8.97
C ILE A 98 1.64 -15.92 -8.58
N PRO A 99 1.25 -17.04 -7.90
CA PRO A 99 -0.10 -17.20 -7.41
C PRO A 99 -0.55 -16.08 -6.47
N ILE A 100 -1.80 -15.64 -6.60
CA ILE A 100 -2.38 -14.59 -5.76
C ILE A 100 -3.60 -15.09 -5.00
N VAL A 101 -3.69 -14.72 -3.73
CA VAL A 101 -4.90 -14.88 -2.91
C VAL A 101 -5.52 -13.50 -2.74
N GLN A 102 -6.71 -13.31 -3.30
CA GLN A 102 -7.50 -12.10 -3.12
C GLN A 102 -8.52 -12.33 -2.01
N MET A 103 -8.51 -11.45 -1.01
CA MET A 103 -9.37 -11.56 0.17
C MET A 103 -10.35 -10.40 0.19
N GLU A 104 -11.64 -10.71 0.19
CA GLU A 104 -12.65 -9.71 0.51
C GLU A 104 -12.58 -9.36 1.99
N VAL A 105 -12.38 -8.08 2.28
CA VAL A 105 -12.24 -7.58 3.65
C VAL A 105 -13.14 -6.38 3.89
N SER A 106 -13.56 -6.24 5.13
CA SER A 106 -14.04 -4.99 5.72
C SER A 106 -13.08 -4.58 6.84
N TRP A 107 -13.19 -3.36 7.32
CA TRP A 107 -12.35 -2.87 8.42
C TRP A 107 -12.43 -3.76 9.67
N GLY A 108 -13.60 -4.33 9.96
CA GLY A 108 -13.81 -5.22 11.12
C GLY A 108 -13.26 -6.63 10.93
N THR A 109 -13.02 -7.08 9.69
CA THR A 109 -12.62 -8.46 9.37
C THR A 109 -11.17 -8.58 8.90
N PHE A 110 -10.51 -7.47 8.59
CA PHE A 110 -9.18 -7.41 7.98
C PHE A 110 -8.13 -8.29 8.68
N GLU A 111 -7.93 -8.11 10.00
CA GLU A 111 -6.91 -8.88 10.73
C GLU A 111 -7.26 -10.36 10.78
N HIS A 112 -8.54 -10.69 10.98
CA HIS A 112 -9.00 -12.07 11.02
C HIS A 112 -8.73 -12.77 9.68
N GLN A 113 -9.10 -12.14 8.57
CA GLN A 113 -8.89 -12.67 7.21
C GLN A 113 -7.40 -12.81 6.90
N LEU A 114 -6.58 -11.81 7.22
CA LEU A 114 -5.13 -11.90 7.05
C LEU A 114 -4.54 -13.09 7.82
N LYS A 115 -4.88 -13.22 9.11
CA LYS A 115 -4.41 -14.34 9.94
C LYS A 115 -4.86 -15.70 9.40
N SER A 116 -6.10 -15.81 8.94
CA SER A 116 -6.64 -17.03 8.34
C SER A 116 -5.86 -17.41 7.08
N THR A 117 -5.65 -16.45 6.18
CA THR A 117 -4.89 -16.67 4.94
C THR A 117 -3.45 -17.06 5.23
N ILE A 118 -2.77 -16.37 6.14
CA ILE A 118 -1.40 -16.72 6.52
C ILE A 118 -1.33 -18.13 7.13
N ARG A 119 -2.30 -18.55 7.97
CA ARG A 119 -2.35 -19.91 8.51
C ARG A 119 -2.46 -20.94 7.39
N THR A 120 -3.28 -20.67 6.36
CA THR A 120 -3.41 -21.54 5.20
C THR A 120 -2.09 -21.62 4.41
N LEU A 121 -1.45 -20.47 4.16
CA LEU A 121 -0.18 -20.40 3.44
C LEU A 121 0.97 -21.07 4.22
N LYS A 122 0.95 -21.03 5.56
CA LYS A 122 1.92 -21.77 6.39
C LYS A 122 1.92 -23.27 6.10
N ARG A 123 0.74 -23.87 5.83
CA ARG A 123 0.62 -25.31 5.52
C ARG A 123 1.37 -25.69 4.24
N ILE A 124 1.58 -24.75 3.33
CA ILE A 124 2.36 -24.95 2.11
C ILE A 124 3.80 -24.42 2.21
N GLY A 125 4.26 -24.12 3.44
CA GLY A 125 5.65 -23.84 3.74
C GLY A 125 6.02 -22.34 3.78
N ILE A 126 5.05 -21.40 3.78
CA ILE A 126 5.31 -19.97 3.99
C ILE A 126 5.82 -19.75 5.41
N LYS A 127 6.94 -19.04 5.54
CA LYS A 127 7.62 -18.74 6.80
C LYS A 127 7.76 -17.25 7.10
N GLY A 128 7.26 -16.38 6.21
CA GLY A 128 7.29 -14.93 6.37
C GLY A 128 6.34 -14.23 5.42
N VAL A 129 6.09 -12.95 5.71
CA VAL A 129 5.31 -12.05 4.84
C VAL A 129 6.08 -10.76 4.61
N VAL A 130 6.13 -10.34 3.35
CA VAL A 130 6.74 -9.08 2.90
C VAL A 130 5.67 -7.99 2.90
N TYR A 131 6.03 -6.82 3.44
CA TYR A 131 5.18 -5.63 3.51
C TYR A 131 5.90 -4.46 2.84
N GLY A 132 5.23 -3.79 1.91
CA GLY A 132 5.69 -2.56 1.26
C GLY A 132 5.28 -1.32 2.06
N ILE A 133 5.69 -1.24 3.32
CA ILE A 133 5.37 -0.13 4.21
C ILE A 133 6.62 0.70 4.43
N ASP A 134 6.48 2.01 4.27
CA ASP A 134 7.49 3.00 4.55
C ASP A 134 6.85 4.15 5.36
N PRO A 135 7.42 4.57 6.51
CA PRO A 135 6.94 5.75 7.20
C PRO A 135 7.34 7.01 6.44
N PRO A 136 6.53 8.08 6.49
CA PRO A 136 6.88 9.33 5.85
C PRO A 136 8.17 9.92 6.47
N HIS A 137 9.06 10.42 5.61
CA HIS A 137 10.31 11.08 5.98
C HIS A 137 10.20 12.59 5.77
N TYR A 138 9.62 13.27 6.74
CA TYR A 138 9.57 14.73 6.80
C TYR A 138 9.87 15.20 8.22
N PRO A 139 10.27 16.45 8.41
CA PRO A 139 10.47 17.01 9.75
C PRO A 139 9.20 16.87 10.59
N LEU A 140 9.31 16.33 11.81
CA LEU A 140 8.21 16.20 12.75
C LEU A 140 7.95 17.54 13.49
N ASP A 141 7.76 18.59 12.71
CA ASP A 141 7.65 19.98 13.12
C ASP A 141 6.22 20.41 13.48
N SER A 142 5.25 19.56 13.28
CA SER A 142 3.85 19.81 13.61
C SER A 142 3.22 18.64 14.35
N SER A 143 2.16 18.93 15.12
CA SER A 143 1.39 17.90 15.81
C SER A 143 0.68 16.92 14.85
N GLU A 144 0.38 17.37 13.63
CA GLU A 144 -0.23 16.54 12.59
C GLU A 144 0.77 15.54 12.02
N LYS A 145 1.96 16.00 11.62
CA LYS A 145 3.05 15.13 11.13
C LYS A 145 3.52 14.12 12.18
N LEU A 146 3.66 14.55 13.44
CA LEU A 146 4.00 13.65 14.53
C LEU A 146 2.94 12.57 14.75
N ARG A 147 1.67 12.91 14.58
CA ARG A 147 0.54 11.99 14.73
C ARG A 147 0.50 10.98 13.58
N GLU A 148 0.70 11.42 12.35
CA GLU A 148 0.82 10.57 11.18
C GLU A 148 1.97 9.57 11.35
N TYR A 149 3.15 10.03 11.70
CA TYR A 149 4.30 9.16 11.99
C TYR A 149 4.00 8.11 13.06
N ARG A 150 3.31 8.47 14.14
CA ARG A 150 2.88 7.50 15.16
C ARG A 150 1.93 6.44 14.61
N THR A 151 1.10 6.77 13.63
CA THR A 151 0.22 5.81 12.97
C THR A 151 1.01 4.76 12.21
N PHE A 152 2.07 5.16 11.51
CA PHE A 152 2.98 4.22 10.84
C PHE A 152 3.73 3.31 11.83
N ILE A 153 4.20 3.86 12.96
CA ILE A 153 4.84 3.05 14.02
C ILE A 153 3.84 2.03 14.58
N ALA A 154 2.61 2.44 14.88
CA ALA A 154 1.57 1.54 15.37
C ALA A 154 1.25 0.44 14.34
N HIS A 155 1.27 0.77 13.03
CA HIS A 155 1.08 -0.22 11.96
C HIS A 155 2.25 -1.22 11.92
N LYS A 156 3.49 -0.77 12.03
CA LYS A 156 4.66 -1.66 12.13
C LYS A 156 4.54 -2.61 13.32
N ASP A 157 4.20 -2.09 14.50
CA ASP A 157 4.05 -2.88 15.72
C ASP A 157 2.92 -3.91 15.57
N TRP A 158 1.83 -3.53 14.93
CA TRP A 158 0.74 -4.44 14.57
C TRP A 158 1.22 -5.56 13.64
N VAL A 159 1.98 -5.25 12.59
CA VAL A 159 2.57 -6.24 11.68
C VAL A 159 3.44 -7.23 12.46
N HIS A 160 4.33 -6.75 13.31
CA HIS A 160 5.19 -7.59 14.12
C HIS A 160 4.39 -8.48 15.08
N ARG A 161 3.36 -7.94 15.72
CA ARG A 161 2.46 -8.69 16.61
C ARG A 161 1.75 -9.81 15.84
N VAL A 162 1.11 -9.48 14.71
CA VAL A 162 0.37 -10.48 13.90
C VAL A 162 1.29 -11.59 13.40
N CYS A 163 2.47 -11.23 12.91
CA CYS A 163 3.45 -12.22 12.45
C CYS A 163 3.98 -13.07 13.62
N GLY A 164 4.25 -12.45 14.78
CA GLY A 164 4.70 -13.14 15.98
C GLY A 164 3.67 -14.14 16.50
N GLU A 165 2.39 -13.75 16.58
CA GLU A 165 1.29 -14.65 16.96
C GLU A 165 1.15 -15.85 16.02
N LEU A 166 1.53 -15.69 14.78
CA LEU A 166 1.49 -16.75 13.76
C LEU A 166 2.81 -17.52 13.65
N GLY A 167 3.86 -17.12 14.37
CA GLY A 167 5.18 -17.74 14.30
C GLY A 167 5.78 -17.66 12.89
N ILE A 168 5.67 -16.50 12.23
CA ILE A 168 6.26 -16.19 10.93
C ILE A 168 7.07 -14.90 10.99
N LYS A 169 7.95 -14.69 10.01
CA LYS A 169 8.79 -13.49 9.93
C LYS A 169 8.05 -12.33 9.24
N ALA A 170 8.03 -11.16 9.86
CA ALA A 170 7.69 -9.91 9.19
C ALA A 170 8.93 -9.41 8.43
N ILE A 171 8.75 -9.03 7.15
CA ILE A 171 9.82 -8.57 6.27
C ILE A 171 9.37 -7.23 5.70
N MET A 172 10.04 -6.15 6.09
CA MET A 172 9.73 -4.78 5.69
C MET A 172 10.97 -4.13 5.06
N PRO A 173 11.29 -4.43 3.79
CA PRO A 173 12.55 -4.02 3.17
C PRO A 173 12.70 -2.52 2.99
N LEU A 174 11.58 -1.78 2.92
CA LEU A 174 11.57 -0.34 2.69
C LEU A 174 11.54 0.46 3.99
N TRP A 175 11.30 -0.20 5.13
CA TRP A 175 11.16 0.49 6.42
C TRP A 175 12.41 1.28 6.80
N GLY A 176 12.23 2.57 7.07
CA GLY A 176 13.30 3.48 7.45
C GLY A 176 14.18 3.97 6.31
N ARG A 177 13.81 3.69 5.06
CA ARG A 177 14.49 4.25 3.89
C ARG A 177 13.91 5.63 3.53
N ASN A 178 14.73 6.46 2.89
CA ASN A 178 14.30 7.74 2.37
C ASN A 178 13.32 7.54 1.19
N PRO A 179 12.10 8.14 1.21
CA PRO A 179 11.11 8.02 0.14
C PRO A 179 11.62 8.46 -1.24
N ASP A 180 12.44 9.52 -1.30
CA ASP A 180 13.09 9.95 -2.54
C ASP A 180 13.98 8.86 -3.10
N GLN A 181 14.78 8.20 -2.24
CA GLN A 181 15.62 7.08 -2.66
C GLN A 181 14.79 5.85 -3.06
N ILE A 182 13.66 5.59 -2.38
CA ILE A 182 12.73 4.51 -2.75
C ILE A 182 12.18 4.75 -4.15
N LEU A 183 11.74 5.98 -4.44
CA LEU A 183 11.22 6.34 -5.75
C LEU A 183 12.29 6.29 -6.84
N ALA A 184 13.49 6.80 -6.58
CA ALA A 184 14.62 6.73 -7.50
C ALA A 184 15.03 5.27 -7.78
N ASP A 185 15.18 4.45 -6.73
CA ASP A 185 15.51 3.02 -6.87
C ASP A 185 14.45 2.27 -7.70
N PHE A 186 13.17 2.61 -7.54
CA PHE A 186 12.09 2.00 -8.32
C PHE A 186 12.33 2.20 -9.83
N VAL A 187 12.66 3.44 -10.24
CA VAL A 187 12.94 3.77 -11.63
C VAL A 187 14.26 3.18 -12.10
N GLU A 188 15.33 3.32 -11.32
CA GLU A 188 16.68 2.82 -11.65
C GLU A 188 16.72 1.29 -11.81
N LYS A 189 15.91 0.56 -11.06
CA LYS A 189 15.78 -0.90 -11.20
C LYS A 189 14.97 -1.34 -12.42
N GLY A 190 14.47 -0.40 -13.22
CA GLY A 190 13.76 -0.67 -14.46
C GLY A 190 12.30 -1.07 -14.26
N PHE A 191 11.67 -0.69 -13.16
CA PHE A 191 10.24 -0.81 -13.02
C PHE A 191 9.51 0.27 -13.80
N GLU A 192 8.37 -0.07 -14.37
CA GLU A 192 7.46 0.84 -15.03
C GLU A 192 6.12 0.89 -14.27
N ALA A 193 5.63 2.08 -14.03
CA ALA A 193 4.33 2.30 -13.41
C ALA A 193 3.63 3.53 -14.00
N ILE A 194 2.32 3.58 -13.81
CA ILE A 194 1.52 4.76 -14.11
C ILE A 194 0.80 5.25 -12.85
N ILE A 195 0.53 6.55 -12.81
CA ILE A 195 -0.28 7.17 -11.76
C ILE A 195 -1.75 6.82 -11.98
N VAL A 196 -2.40 6.26 -10.96
CA VAL A 196 -3.81 5.84 -11.05
C VAL A 196 -4.75 6.58 -10.11
N VAL A 197 -4.23 7.19 -9.05
CA VAL A 197 -4.98 8.03 -8.12
C VAL A 197 -4.13 9.22 -7.73
N VAL A 198 -4.72 10.40 -7.59
CA VAL A 198 -4.09 11.59 -7.00
C VAL A 198 -5.05 12.30 -6.05
N ASP A 199 -4.52 12.84 -4.94
CA ASP A 199 -5.28 13.74 -4.06
C ASP A 199 -5.52 15.07 -4.79
N SER A 200 -6.80 15.41 -5.02
CA SER A 200 -7.18 16.59 -5.80
C SER A 200 -6.83 17.93 -5.12
N ASN A 201 -6.49 17.92 -3.84
CA ASN A 201 -6.00 19.10 -3.13
C ASN A 201 -4.51 19.36 -3.37
N LEU A 202 -3.77 18.35 -3.84
CA LEU A 202 -2.31 18.39 -4.00
C LEU A 202 -1.89 18.38 -5.46
N LEU A 203 -2.55 17.57 -6.30
CA LEU A 203 -2.21 17.34 -7.70
C LEU A 203 -3.46 17.37 -8.57
N GLY A 204 -3.34 17.84 -9.81
CA GLY A 204 -4.43 17.88 -10.78
C GLY A 204 -4.67 16.55 -11.50
N GLU A 205 -5.76 16.44 -12.25
CA GLU A 205 -6.12 15.23 -12.99
C GLU A 205 -5.17 14.91 -14.17
N GLU A 206 -4.35 15.87 -14.58
CA GLU A 206 -3.32 15.71 -15.61
C GLU A 206 -2.24 14.72 -15.21
N TRP A 207 -2.08 14.48 -13.92
CA TRP A 207 -1.14 13.48 -13.40
C TRP A 207 -1.60 12.04 -13.65
N LEU A 208 -2.90 11.81 -13.82
CA LEU A 208 -3.41 10.46 -14.11
C LEU A 208 -2.91 9.92 -15.45
N GLY A 209 -2.38 8.71 -15.42
CA GLY A 209 -1.80 8.01 -16.56
C GLY A 209 -0.35 8.38 -16.86
N ARG A 210 0.25 9.34 -16.16
CA ARG A 210 1.68 9.66 -16.28
C ARG A 210 2.52 8.48 -15.87
N LYS A 211 3.65 8.29 -16.53
CA LYS A 211 4.67 7.31 -16.15
C LYS A 211 5.43 7.78 -14.92
N VAL A 212 5.84 6.82 -14.11
CA VAL A 212 6.82 7.03 -13.04
C VAL A 212 8.20 6.76 -13.64
N ASP A 213 8.84 7.81 -14.10
CA ASP A 213 10.16 7.83 -14.74
C ASP A 213 11.09 8.87 -14.07
N HIS A 214 12.27 9.11 -14.63
CA HIS A 214 13.21 10.09 -14.06
C HIS A 214 12.65 11.51 -14.03
N ASP A 215 11.93 11.91 -15.08
CA ASP A 215 11.31 13.26 -15.12
C ASP A 215 10.26 13.40 -14.01
N PHE A 216 9.47 12.35 -13.78
CA PHE A 216 8.53 12.31 -12.66
C PHE A 216 9.23 12.43 -11.30
N VAL A 217 10.35 11.73 -11.09
CA VAL A 217 11.14 11.81 -9.85
C VAL A 217 11.62 13.24 -9.61
N ASP A 218 12.18 13.88 -10.63
CA ASP A 218 12.72 15.25 -10.51
C ASP A 218 11.60 16.28 -10.27
N GLU A 219 10.44 16.13 -10.91
CA GLU A 219 9.29 16.99 -10.67
C GLU A 219 8.74 16.82 -9.25
N MET A 220 8.63 15.59 -8.74
CA MET A 220 8.22 15.34 -7.36
C MET A 220 9.20 15.93 -6.34
N ARG A 221 10.50 15.87 -6.62
CA ARG A 221 11.53 16.57 -5.80
C ARG A 221 11.33 18.08 -5.79
N GLY A 222 10.97 18.68 -6.94
CA GLY A 222 10.61 20.09 -7.06
C GLY A 222 9.39 20.42 -6.19
N LEU A 223 8.31 19.67 -6.35
CA LEU A 223 7.06 19.86 -5.60
C LEU A 223 7.25 19.68 -4.08
N ASN A 224 8.10 18.74 -3.67
CA ASN A 224 8.44 18.56 -2.26
C ASN A 224 9.14 19.80 -1.69
N ARG A 225 10.14 20.33 -2.41
CA ARG A 225 10.88 21.54 -1.98
C ARG A 225 10.00 22.79 -1.95
N GLU A 226 9.13 22.96 -2.96
CA GLU A 226 8.33 24.19 -3.12
C GLU A 226 7.06 24.19 -2.29
N LYS A 227 6.39 23.05 -2.19
CA LYS A 227 5.04 22.93 -1.61
C LYS A 227 4.97 21.95 -0.45
N GLY A 228 6.06 21.26 -0.10
CA GLY A 228 6.07 20.23 0.94
C GLY A 228 5.24 18.98 0.60
N ILE A 229 4.97 18.74 -0.69
CA ILE A 229 4.24 17.54 -1.11
C ILE A 229 5.12 16.31 -0.86
N ASP A 230 4.58 15.31 -0.16
CA ASP A 230 5.31 14.09 0.13
C ASP A 230 5.61 13.28 -1.13
N ILE A 231 6.88 12.94 -1.32
CA ILE A 231 7.36 12.11 -2.44
C ILE A 231 6.93 10.65 -2.27
N GLY A 232 6.76 10.20 -1.04
CA GLY A 232 6.56 8.78 -0.70
C GLY A 232 5.26 8.18 -1.22
N GLY A 233 4.25 8.99 -1.49
CA GLY A 233 3.00 8.51 -2.10
C GLY A 233 1.73 8.83 -1.32
N SER A 234 1.75 9.76 -0.37
CA SER A 234 0.52 10.28 0.24
C SER A 234 -0.32 11.09 -0.77
N ALA A 235 0.33 11.71 -1.77
CA ALA A 235 -0.30 12.53 -2.79
C ALA A 235 -0.80 11.73 -4.02
N TYR A 236 -0.31 10.52 -4.23
CA TYR A 236 -0.64 9.71 -5.41
C TYR A 236 -0.50 8.20 -5.17
N HIS A 237 -1.19 7.39 -5.99
CA HIS A 237 -1.02 5.95 -6.06
C HIS A 237 -0.69 5.49 -7.46
N THR A 238 -0.02 4.34 -7.57
CA THR A 238 0.53 3.82 -8.82
C THR A 238 0.02 2.42 -9.13
N LEU A 239 -0.01 2.08 -10.42
CA LEU A 239 -0.13 0.72 -10.93
C LEU A 239 1.16 0.36 -11.66
N VAL A 240 1.87 -0.66 -11.18
CA VAL A 240 3.07 -1.17 -11.85
C VAL A 240 2.65 -1.97 -13.09
N THR A 241 3.27 -1.68 -14.22
CA THR A 241 2.92 -2.28 -15.51
C THR A 241 4.00 -3.20 -16.05
N ASP A 242 5.25 -3.04 -15.58
CA ASP A 242 6.39 -3.86 -15.96
C ASP A 242 7.55 -3.74 -14.96
N GLY A 243 8.57 -4.56 -15.11
CA GLY A 243 9.82 -4.51 -14.35
C GLY A 243 10.43 -5.88 -14.09
N PRO A 244 11.50 -5.96 -13.29
CA PRO A 244 12.27 -7.20 -13.10
C PRO A 244 11.51 -8.39 -12.54
N LEU A 245 10.33 -8.17 -11.93
CA LEU A 245 9.46 -9.24 -11.44
C LEU A 245 8.53 -9.81 -12.51
N PHE A 246 8.35 -9.08 -13.61
CA PHE A 246 7.37 -9.38 -14.63
C PHE A 246 7.98 -10.29 -15.72
N LYS A 247 7.25 -11.30 -16.16
CA LYS A 247 7.56 -12.14 -17.33
C LYS A 247 6.83 -11.64 -18.58
N LYS A 248 5.78 -10.87 -18.38
CA LYS A 248 4.97 -10.23 -19.43
C LYS A 248 4.62 -8.81 -18.97
N ARG A 249 4.56 -7.89 -19.93
CA ARG A 249 4.13 -6.51 -19.69
C ARG A 249 2.61 -6.42 -19.56
N LEU A 250 2.14 -5.50 -18.69
CA LEU A 250 0.73 -5.14 -18.59
C LEU A 250 0.49 -3.86 -19.40
N ARG A 251 -0.35 -3.94 -20.44
CA ARG A 251 -0.78 -2.78 -21.21
C ARG A 251 -2.20 -2.38 -20.84
N VAL A 252 -2.39 -1.12 -20.48
CA VAL A 252 -3.73 -0.54 -20.32
C VAL A 252 -4.31 -0.24 -21.70
N LEU A 253 -5.44 -0.87 -22.03
CA LEU A 253 -6.14 -0.69 -23.29
C LEU A 253 -7.28 0.32 -23.18
N GLN A 254 -7.94 0.38 -22.01
CA GLN A 254 -9.07 1.25 -21.81
C GLN A 254 -9.10 1.76 -20.37
N SER A 255 -9.22 3.07 -20.23
CA SER A 255 -9.36 3.75 -18.94
C SER A 255 -10.18 5.02 -19.08
N ARG A 256 -10.70 5.50 -17.95
CA ARG A 256 -11.45 6.77 -17.87
C ARG A 256 -11.04 7.49 -16.59
N LYS A 257 -10.79 8.80 -16.70
CA LYS A 257 -10.59 9.67 -15.54
C LYS A 257 -11.91 9.94 -14.84
N MET A 258 -11.91 9.92 -13.52
CA MET A 258 -13.08 10.17 -12.68
C MET A 258 -12.67 10.98 -11.45
N TYR A 259 -13.61 11.75 -10.90
CA TYR A 259 -13.46 12.37 -9.59
C TYR A 259 -14.32 11.62 -8.57
N LYS A 260 -13.74 11.25 -7.42
CA LYS A 260 -14.44 10.53 -6.36
C LYS A 260 -13.84 10.88 -4.98
N ASN A 261 -14.68 11.36 -4.07
CA ASN A 261 -14.31 11.58 -2.67
C ASN A 261 -13.03 12.40 -2.43
N GLY A 262 -12.78 13.44 -3.23
CA GLY A 262 -11.57 14.27 -3.10
C GLY A 262 -10.36 13.76 -3.88
N TYR A 263 -10.52 12.73 -4.71
CA TYR A 263 -9.45 12.14 -5.52
C TYR A 263 -9.81 12.16 -6.99
N PHE A 264 -8.81 12.40 -7.85
CA PHE A 264 -8.90 12.03 -9.25
C PHE A 264 -8.41 10.60 -9.41
N VAL A 265 -9.15 9.78 -10.14
CA VAL A 265 -8.94 8.33 -10.27
C VAL A 265 -8.92 7.94 -11.73
N LEU A 266 -7.93 7.15 -12.14
CA LEU A 266 -7.89 6.49 -13.44
C LEU A 266 -8.57 5.13 -13.34
N ASN A 267 -9.87 5.10 -13.63
CA ASN A 267 -10.62 3.85 -13.69
C ASN A 267 -10.20 3.03 -14.93
N ILE A 268 -9.44 1.98 -14.71
CA ILE A 268 -8.95 1.08 -15.76
C ILE A 268 -9.96 -0.05 -15.92
N SER A 269 -10.53 -0.19 -17.13
CA SER A 269 -11.53 -1.21 -17.43
C SER A 269 -11.01 -2.37 -18.28
N LYS A 270 -9.88 -2.20 -18.97
CA LYS A 270 -9.30 -3.25 -19.80
C LYS A 270 -7.79 -3.19 -19.84
N VAL A 271 -7.17 -4.35 -19.64
CA VAL A 271 -5.71 -4.56 -19.77
C VAL A 271 -5.45 -5.82 -20.59
N GLU A 272 -4.26 -5.89 -21.19
CA GLU A 272 -3.73 -7.12 -21.81
C GLU A 272 -2.32 -7.42 -21.31
N LEU A 273 -1.89 -8.67 -21.46
CA LEU A 273 -0.50 -9.12 -21.24
C LEU A 273 0.15 -9.44 -22.58
N TYR A 274 1.39 -8.99 -22.78
CA TYR A 274 2.16 -9.19 -24.02
C TYR A 274 3.65 -9.40 -23.76
#